data_149b3f8adc446bc7d217e382e01eff13
#
_entry.id   149b3f8adc446bc7d217e382e01eff13
#
_cell.length_a   1.000
_cell.length_b   1.000
_cell.length_c   1.000
_cell.angle_alpha   90.00
_cell.angle_beta   90.00
_cell.angle_gamma   90.00
#
_symmetry.space_group_name_H-M   'P 1'
#
loop_
_entity.id
_entity.type
_entity.pdbx_description
1 polymer ?
#
loop_
_entity_poly.entity_id
_entity_poly.type
_entity_poly.pdbx_seq_one_letter_code
_entity_poly.pdbx_strand_id
1 'polypeptide(L)'
;VIAQIAAGGKRNEYTYYLYYSIGFLTRGCFRKCSFCVNQNYDRVYVHSALSEFVDDSRKKICLLDDNFLGGPSWRDMLLELRNTGKPFQFKQGLDERLLTPEKCELLFGSKYDGDYIFAFDNVADAELIESKMALARKYTDRVLKFYCFTGFDRNDKWDGAFWQQDIFDLFTRIEILMRHRCLPYVMRFNRYEESPYRGVYISIARWCNQPSFFKKKSLREFAELNGRSSACYRYLSDFEERFPEVAYFYDLKFERSNNDGV
;
A
#
# COMPACT_ATOMS: atom_id res chain seq x y z
N VAL A 1 5.92 -26.14 7.31
CA VAL A 1 4.58 -25.78 7.84
C VAL A 1 3.68 -27.02 7.92
N ILE A 2 3.43 -27.75 6.81
CA ILE A 2 2.56 -28.95 6.80
C ILE A 2 3.09 -30.01 7.77
N ALA A 3 4.38 -30.32 7.74
CA ALA A 3 5.01 -31.27 8.65
C ALA A 3 4.90 -30.83 10.13
N GLN A 4 5.03 -29.54 10.43
CA GLN A 4 4.88 -29.01 11.78
C GLN A 4 3.43 -29.14 12.29
N ILE A 5 2.43 -28.91 11.43
CA ILE A 5 1.01 -29.05 11.78
C ILE A 5 0.69 -30.53 12.02
N ALA A 6 1.18 -31.43 11.16
CA ALA A 6 1.00 -32.88 11.30
C ALA A 6 1.64 -33.43 12.58
N ALA A 7 2.73 -32.84 13.06
CA ALA A 7 3.39 -33.15 14.32
C ALA A 7 2.72 -32.54 15.56
N GLY A 8 1.50 -31.97 15.46
CA GLY A 8 0.77 -31.35 16.56
C GLY A 8 1.27 -29.94 16.92
N GLY A 9 2.08 -29.32 16.09
CA GLY A 9 2.54 -27.95 16.26
C GLY A 9 1.39 -26.94 16.10
N LYS A 10 1.48 -25.80 16.82
CA LYS A 10 0.52 -24.71 16.67
C LYS A 10 0.55 -24.19 15.23
N ARG A 11 -0.65 -23.86 14.68
CA ARG A 11 -0.76 -23.15 13.42
C ARG A 11 0.06 -21.86 13.52
N ASN A 12 1.05 -21.71 12.65
CA ASN A 12 1.82 -20.49 12.57
C ASN A 12 1.18 -19.51 11.55
N GLU A 13 1.69 -18.30 11.50
CA GLU A 13 1.23 -17.24 10.59
C GLU A 13 1.28 -17.61 9.10
N TYR A 14 2.12 -18.59 8.72
CA TYR A 14 2.28 -19.06 7.34
C TYR A 14 1.22 -20.08 6.91
N THR A 15 0.41 -20.60 7.83
CA THR A 15 -0.67 -21.55 7.51
C THR A 15 -1.66 -20.98 6.48
N TYR A 16 -1.87 -19.68 6.50
CA TYR A 16 -2.69 -18.95 5.54
C TYR A 16 -2.26 -19.21 4.09
N TYR A 17 -0.96 -19.27 3.83
CA TYR A 17 -0.42 -19.47 2.47
C TYR A 17 -0.63 -20.88 1.92
N LEU A 18 -1.02 -21.85 2.75
CA LEU A 18 -1.35 -23.20 2.29
C LEU A 18 -2.59 -23.26 1.39
N TYR A 19 -3.41 -22.20 1.40
CA TYR A 19 -4.57 -22.08 0.52
C TYR A 19 -4.25 -21.49 -0.85
N TYR A 20 -3.03 -21.04 -1.07
CA TYR A 20 -2.63 -20.35 -2.30
C TYR A 20 -1.70 -21.20 -3.16
N SER A 21 -1.93 -21.14 -4.48
CA SER A 21 -0.87 -21.30 -5.46
C SER A 21 -0.10 -19.98 -5.52
N ILE A 22 1.23 -20.02 -5.39
CA ILE A 22 2.06 -18.81 -5.32
C ILE A 22 3.05 -18.82 -6.46
N GLY A 23 3.11 -17.75 -7.24
CA GLY A 23 4.02 -17.65 -8.37
C GLY A 23 4.11 -16.25 -8.97
N PHE A 24 4.68 -16.18 -10.17
CA PHE A 24 4.88 -14.96 -10.95
C PHE A 24 4.43 -15.22 -12.38
N LEU A 25 3.61 -14.35 -12.93
CA LEU A 25 3.32 -14.33 -14.37
C LEU A 25 4.36 -13.48 -15.11
N THR A 26 4.79 -12.39 -14.45
CA THR A 26 5.75 -11.45 -15.00
C THR A 26 6.86 -11.15 -14.01
N ARG A 27 8.00 -10.69 -14.54
CA ARG A 27 9.11 -10.16 -13.75
C ARG A 27 9.58 -8.84 -14.35
N GLY A 28 10.19 -8.03 -13.49
CA GLY A 28 10.80 -6.77 -13.87
C GLY A 28 9.88 -5.56 -13.75
N CYS A 29 10.49 -4.38 -13.82
CA CYS A 29 9.82 -3.09 -13.75
C CYS A 29 10.67 -2.04 -14.44
N PHE A 30 10.04 -1.12 -15.18
CA PHE A 30 10.72 -0.02 -15.88
C PHE A 30 10.80 1.28 -15.08
N ARG A 31 10.23 1.32 -13.86
CA ARG A 31 10.05 2.57 -13.09
C ARG A 31 11.33 3.16 -12.49
N LYS A 32 12.37 2.37 -12.27
CA LYS A 32 13.66 2.87 -11.75
C LYS A 32 13.54 3.68 -10.44
N CYS A 33 12.59 3.32 -9.58
CA CYS A 33 12.46 3.98 -8.29
C CYS A 33 13.76 3.85 -7.50
N SER A 34 14.31 4.98 -7.03
CA SER A 34 15.66 5.04 -6.44
C SER A 34 15.86 4.16 -5.19
N PHE A 35 14.79 3.89 -4.47
CA PHE A 35 14.78 3.01 -3.30
C PHE A 35 14.54 1.52 -3.63
N CYS A 36 14.18 1.19 -4.87
CA CYS A 36 13.73 -0.14 -5.23
C CYS A 36 14.91 -1.05 -5.60
N VAL A 37 14.84 -2.33 -5.19
CA VAL A 37 15.83 -3.35 -5.54
C VAL A 37 15.78 -3.76 -7.03
N ASN A 38 14.67 -3.46 -7.72
CA ASN A 38 14.45 -3.84 -9.12
C ASN A 38 14.99 -2.83 -10.15
N GLN A 39 15.95 -1.99 -9.78
CA GLN A 39 16.52 -0.95 -10.66
C GLN A 39 17.24 -1.49 -11.90
N ASN A 40 17.65 -2.75 -11.88
CA ASN A 40 18.37 -3.38 -13.00
C ASN A 40 17.45 -3.81 -14.16
N TYR A 41 16.15 -3.77 -13.99
CA TYR A 41 15.20 -4.08 -15.05
C TYR A 41 14.82 -2.83 -15.84
N ASP A 42 14.76 -2.94 -17.18
CA ASP A 42 14.32 -1.86 -18.07
C ASP A 42 12.91 -2.07 -18.63
N ARG A 43 12.34 -3.24 -18.39
CA ARG A 43 11.01 -3.62 -18.87
C ARG A 43 10.38 -4.68 -17.98
N VAL A 44 9.10 -4.90 -18.18
CA VAL A 44 8.38 -6.07 -17.69
C VAL A 44 8.41 -7.14 -18.78
N TYR A 45 8.68 -8.38 -18.42
CA TYR A 45 8.71 -9.52 -19.34
C TYR A 45 7.88 -10.68 -18.78
N VAL A 46 7.38 -11.55 -19.66
CA VAL A 46 6.68 -12.78 -19.28
C VAL A 46 7.66 -13.72 -18.59
N HIS A 47 7.23 -14.31 -17.47
CA HIS A 47 8.06 -15.20 -16.68
C HIS A 47 7.57 -16.64 -16.74
N SER A 48 6.37 -16.93 -16.20
CA SER A 48 5.82 -18.29 -16.13
C SER A 48 4.40 -18.35 -16.66
N ALA A 49 4.03 -19.48 -17.24
CA ALA A 49 2.64 -19.78 -17.50
C ALA A 49 1.91 -20.12 -16.19
N LEU A 50 0.59 -19.88 -16.13
CA LEU A 50 -0.22 -20.25 -14.97
C LEU A 50 -0.12 -21.74 -14.62
N SER A 51 -0.06 -22.60 -15.64
CA SER A 51 0.05 -24.05 -15.49
C SER A 51 1.32 -24.53 -14.78
N GLU A 52 2.36 -23.69 -14.69
CA GLU A 52 3.62 -24.06 -14.03
C GLU A 52 3.51 -24.01 -12.49
N PHE A 53 2.60 -23.21 -11.93
CA PHE A 53 2.51 -23.03 -10.48
C PHE A 53 1.10 -23.12 -9.91
N VAL A 54 0.05 -23.07 -10.73
CA VAL A 54 -1.32 -23.20 -10.24
C VAL A 54 -1.64 -24.67 -10.00
N ASP A 55 -1.90 -24.97 -8.73
CA ASP A 55 -2.31 -26.28 -8.23
C ASP A 55 -3.84 -26.29 -8.06
N ASP A 56 -4.52 -27.24 -8.68
CA ASP A 56 -5.98 -27.35 -8.64
C ASP A 56 -6.52 -27.62 -7.23
N SER A 57 -5.74 -28.25 -6.37
CA SER A 57 -6.09 -28.46 -4.96
C SER A 57 -6.10 -27.17 -4.14
N ARG A 58 -5.45 -26.08 -4.61
CA ARG A 58 -5.39 -24.78 -3.93
C ARG A 58 -6.58 -23.92 -4.31
N LYS A 59 -7.13 -23.22 -3.31
CA LYS A 59 -8.37 -22.45 -3.47
C LYS A 59 -8.16 -21.07 -4.10
N LYS A 60 -6.94 -20.52 -4.01
CA LYS A 60 -6.63 -19.14 -4.36
C LYS A 60 -5.27 -19.04 -5.06
N ILE A 61 -5.03 -17.90 -5.72
CA ILE A 61 -3.76 -17.62 -6.40
C ILE A 61 -3.16 -16.35 -5.80
N CYS A 62 -1.87 -16.40 -5.44
CA CYS A 62 -1.11 -15.25 -4.96
C CYS A 62 0.04 -14.96 -5.92
N LEU A 63 0.00 -13.80 -6.52
CA LEU A 63 0.96 -13.33 -7.51
C LEU A 63 1.96 -12.37 -6.86
N LEU A 64 3.25 -12.61 -7.10
CA LEU A 64 4.36 -11.83 -6.56
C LEU A 64 5.06 -10.99 -7.65
N ASP A 65 4.30 -10.63 -8.68
CA ASP A 65 4.77 -9.84 -9.83
C ASP A 65 5.24 -8.45 -9.39
N ASP A 66 6.33 -7.95 -9.99
CA ASP A 66 6.92 -6.66 -9.65
C ASP A 66 6.09 -5.48 -10.20
N ASN A 67 5.62 -5.58 -11.47
CA ASN A 67 4.78 -4.57 -12.11
C ASN A 67 3.91 -5.21 -13.21
N PHE A 68 2.95 -6.01 -12.80
CA PHE A 68 2.09 -6.78 -13.70
C PHE A 68 1.42 -5.93 -14.79
N LEU A 69 0.83 -4.79 -14.40
CA LEU A 69 0.10 -3.93 -15.35
C LEU A 69 0.98 -3.27 -16.41
N GLY A 70 2.30 -3.28 -16.22
CA GLY A 70 3.29 -2.78 -17.19
C GLY A 70 3.74 -3.83 -18.21
N GLY A 71 3.34 -5.09 -18.07
CA GLY A 71 3.69 -6.17 -18.98
C GLY A 71 2.95 -6.09 -20.31
N PRO A 72 3.56 -6.53 -21.42
CA PRO A 72 2.92 -6.46 -22.74
C PRO A 72 1.69 -7.37 -22.87
N SER A 73 1.68 -8.48 -22.15
CA SER A 73 0.61 -9.50 -22.20
C SER A 73 -0.34 -9.44 -20.97
N TRP A 74 -0.37 -8.29 -20.25
CA TRP A 74 -1.18 -8.14 -19.04
C TRP A 74 -2.65 -8.55 -19.24
N ARG A 75 -3.21 -8.22 -20.42
CA ARG A 75 -4.62 -8.48 -20.73
C ARG A 75 -4.93 -9.97 -20.81
N ASP A 76 -4.16 -10.69 -21.61
CA ASP A 76 -4.36 -12.13 -21.84
C ASP A 76 -4.13 -12.92 -20.53
N MET A 77 -3.08 -12.57 -19.78
CA MET A 77 -2.79 -13.15 -18.48
C MET A 77 -3.90 -12.89 -17.46
N LEU A 78 -4.48 -11.68 -17.45
CA LEU A 78 -5.58 -11.35 -16.54
C LEU A 78 -6.85 -12.11 -16.91
N LEU A 79 -7.13 -12.28 -18.21
CA LEU A 79 -8.24 -13.11 -18.69
C LEU A 79 -8.03 -14.59 -18.33
N GLU A 80 -6.81 -15.10 -18.47
CA GLU A 80 -6.47 -16.45 -18.07
C GLU A 80 -6.67 -16.68 -16.56
N LEU A 81 -6.21 -15.74 -15.71
CA LEU A 81 -6.47 -15.75 -14.28
C LEU A 81 -7.97 -15.79 -13.97
N ARG A 82 -8.77 -14.97 -14.64
CA ARG A 82 -10.24 -14.97 -14.47
C ARG A 82 -10.87 -16.31 -14.86
N ASN A 83 -10.37 -16.92 -15.94
CA ASN A 83 -10.87 -18.21 -16.44
C ASN A 83 -10.59 -19.37 -15.48
N THR A 84 -9.61 -19.26 -14.56
CA THR A 84 -9.42 -20.25 -13.51
C THR A 84 -10.60 -20.33 -12.54
N GLY A 85 -11.45 -19.29 -12.48
CA GLY A 85 -12.53 -19.14 -11.51
C GLY A 85 -12.08 -18.98 -10.06
N LYS A 86 -10.76 -19.06 -9.78
CA LYS A 86 -10.17 -18.91 -8.44
C LYS A 86 -9.99 -17.44 -8.08
N PRO A 87 -10.22 -17.03 -6.82
CA PRO A 87 -9.83 -15.71 -6.36
C PRO A 87 -8.31 -15.54 -6.42
N PHE A 88 -7.84 -14.37 -6.84
CA PHE A 88 -6.41 -14.07 -6.93
C PHE A 88 -6.07 -12.68 -6.35
N GLN A 89 -4.80 -12.49 -6.00
CA GLN A 89 -4.27 -11.21 -5.52
C GLN A 89 -2.87 -10.94 -6.07
N PHE A 90 -2.54 -9.66 -6.23
CA PHE A 90 -1.18 -9.18 -6.47
C PHE A 90 -0.58 -8.68 -5.16
N LYS A 91 0.38 -9.43 -4.60
CA LYS A 91 0.89 -9.20 -3.24
C LYS A 91 1.86 -8.02 -3.14
N GLN A 92 2.63 -7.77 -4.20
CA GLN A 92 3.61 -6.68 -4.23
C GLN A 92 2.99 -5.32 -4.54
N GLY A 93 1.70 -5.29 -4.89
CA GLY A 93 1.00 -4.10 -5.33
C GLY A 93 1.01 -3.93 -6.85
N LEU A 94 0.20 -3.00 -7.31
CA LEU A 94 0.00 -2.65 -8.71
C LEU A 94 0.41 -1.19 -8.93
N ASP A 95 0.85 -0.86 -10.13
CA ASP A 95 1.16 0.52 -10.52
C ASP A 95 -0.12 1.21 -11.01
N GLU A 96 -0.76 2.02 -10.16
CA GLU A 96 -2.01 2.74 -10.46
C GLU A 96 -1.87 3.72 -11.62
N ARG A 97 -0.66 4.27 -11.83
CA ARG A 97 -0.38 5.20 -12.94
C ARG A 97 -0.62 4.57 -14.31
N LEU A 98 -0.63 3.23 -14.38
CA LEU A 98 -0.89 2.45 -15.59
C LEU A 98 -2.37 2.11 -15.79
N LEU A 99 -3.25 2.46 -14.86
CA LEU A 99 -4.68 2.20 -15.00
C LEU A 99 -5.26 2.89 -16.23
N THR A 100 -6.01 2.13 -17.02
CA THR A 100 -6.84 2.56 -18.13
C THR A 100 -8.27 2.07 -17.89
N PRO A 101 -9.29 2.57 -18.61
CA PRO A 101 -10.65 2.05 -18.50
C PRO A 101 -10.71 0.52 -18.64
N GLU A 102 -10.04 -0.05 -19.64
CA GLU A 102 -10.01 -1.50 -19.87
C GLU A 102 -9.36 -2.26 -18.69
N LYS A 103 -8.22 -1.76 -18.17
CA LYS A 103 -7.56 -2.36 -16.99
C LYS A 103 -8.45 -2.33 -15.76
N CYS A 104 -9.14 -1.21 -15.54
CA CYS A 104 -10.08 -1.08 -14.43
C CYS A 104 -11.24 -2.06 -14.57
N GLU A 105 -11.86 -2.15 -15.74
CA GLU A 105 -12.97 -3.07 -16.00
C GLU A 105 -12.57 -4.52 -15.73
N LEU A 106 -11.44 -4.97 -16.29
CA LEU A 106 -10.99 -6.34 -16.12
C LEU A 106 -10.53 -6.63 -14.69
N LEU A 107 -9.75 -5.74 -14.09
CA LEU A 107 -9.19 -5.95 -12.73
C LEU A 107 -10.28 -5.91 -11.66
N PHE A 108 -11.10 -4.86 -11.66
CA PHE A 108 -12.13 -4.68 -10.63
C PHE A 108 -13.36 -5.57 -10.84
N GLY A 109 -13.58 -6.05 -12.07
CA GLY A 109 -14.58 -7.08 -12.37
C GLY A 109 -14.13 -8.51 -12.09
N SER A 110 -12.93 -8.72 -11.55
CA SER A 110 -12.37 -10.05 -11.24
C SER A 110 -12.71 -10.50 -9.82
N LYS A 111 -12.66 -11.81 -9.57
CA LYS A 111 -12.68 -12.38 -8.21
C LYS A 111 -11.37 -12.07 -7.50
N TYR A 112 -11.21 -10.84 -7.03
CA TYR A 112 -9.97 -10.41 -6.37
C TYR A 112 -10.02 -10.72 -4.88
N ASP A 113 -8.93 -11.32 -4.36
CA ASP A 113 -8.78 -11.70 -2.96
C ASP A 113 -8.07 -10.60 -2.16
N GLY A 114 -8.66 -10.17 -1.05
CA GLY A 114 -8.08 -9.13 -0.20
C GLY A 114 -8.17 -7.71 -0.79
N ASP A 115 -7.24 -6.85 -0.39
CA ASP A 115 -7.22 -5.44 -0.79
C ASP A 115 -6.53 -5.27 -2.15
N TYR A 116 -7.05 -4.35 -2.97
CA TYR A 116 -6.27 -3.83 -4.08
C TYR A 116 -5.18 -2.90 -3.54
N ILE A 117 -3.93 -3.26 -3.78
CA ILE A 117 -2.77 -2.54 -3.26
C ILE A 117 -2.09 -1.81 -4.42
N PHE A 118 -1.85 -0.52 -4.22
CA PHE A 118 -1.14 0.38 -5.12
C PHE A 118 0.02 1.05 -4.38
N ALA A 119 0.70 2.00 -5.02
CA ALA A 119 1.78 2.76 -4.40
C ALA A 119 1.64 4.27 -4.63
N PHE A 120 1.90 5.07 -3.59
CA PHE A 120 1.99 6.53 -3.66
C PHE A 120 3.22 7.00 -2.88
N ASP A 121 4.39 6.88 -3.51
CA ASP A 121 5.68 7.10 -2.84
C ASP A 121 6.23 8.51 -3.04
N ASN A 122 5.75 9.26 -4.04
CA ASN A 122 6.23 10.60 -4.34
C ASN A 122 5.07 11.58 -4.51
N VAL A 123 5.09 12.68 -3.75
CA VAL A 123 4.08 13.74 -3.84
C VAL A 123 4.04 14.39 -5.24
N ALA A 124 5.14 14.37 -5.98
CA ALA A 124 5.17 14.85 -7.36
C ALA A 124 4.25 14.09 -8.32
N ASP A 125 3.86 12.86 -7.98
CA ASP A 125 2.90 12.06 -8.76
C ASP A 125 1.43 12.35 -8.38
N ALA A 126 1.16 13.29 -7.46
CA ALA A 126 -0.15 13.52 -6.86
C ALA A 126 -1.28 13.70 -7.89
N GLU A 127 -1.12 14.64 -8.82
CA GLU A 127 -2.13 14.94 -9.85
C GLU A 127 -2.47 13.70 -10.69
N LEU A 128 -1.44 12.97 -11.13
CA LEU A 128 -1.62 11.74 -11.89
C LEU A 128 -2.37 10.68 -11.07
N ILE A 129 -1.95 10.47 -9.81
CA ILE A 129 -2.56 9.48 -8.92
C ILE A 129 -4.01 9.83 -8.62
N GLU A 130 -4.33 11.10 -8.34
CA GLU A 130 -5.71 11.56 -8.16
C GLU A 130 -6.58 11.26 -9.38
N SER A 131 -6.07 11.54 -10.58
CA SER A 131 -6.78 11.23 -11.83
C SER A 131 -7.06 9.73 -11.98
N LYS A 132 -6.10 8.87 -11.59
CA LYS A 132 -6.24 7.41 -11.64
C LYS A 132 -7.17 6.87 -10.57
N MET A 133 -7.14 7.44 -9.36
CA MET A 133 -8.13 7.11 -8.32
C MET A 133 -9.56 7.48 -8.77
N ALA A 134 -9.75 8.65 -9.36
CA ALA A 134 -11.05 9.06 -9.90
C ALA A 134 -11.52 8.13 -11.03
N LEU A 135 -10.59 7.65 -11.87
CA LEU A 135 -10.90 6.62 -12.87
C LEU A 135 -11.31 5.30 -12.20
N ALA A 136 -10.53 4.80 -11.25
CA ALA A 136 -10.80 3.53 -10.56
C ALA A 136 -12.17 3.53 -9.87
N ARG A 137 -12.59 4.68 -9.28
CA ARG A 137 -13.89 4.84 -8.63
C ARG A 137 -15.10 4.67 -9.54
N LYS A 138 -14.93 4.78 -10.86
CA LYS A 138 -16.00 4.47 -11.82
C LYS A 138 -16.27 2.96 -11.96
N TYR A 139 -15.36 2.11 -11.46
CA TYR A 139 -15.39 0.66 -11.63
C TYR A 139 -15.47 -0.11 -10.31
N THR A 140 -15.17 0.53 -9.17
CA THR A 140 -15.21 -0.14 -7.87
C THR A 140 -15.48 0.82 -6.71
N ASP A 141 -16.36 0.38 -5.79
CA ASP A 141 -16.59 1.02 -4.49
C ASP A 141 -15.70 0.43 -3.37
N ARG A 142 -14.94 -0.63 -3.68
CA ARG A 142 -14.02 -1.23 -2.71
C ARG A 142 -12.97 -0.22 -2.27
N VAL A 143 -12.59 -0.32 -0.99
CA VAL A 143 -11.49 0.48 -0.46
C VAL A 143 -10.18 0.06 -1.12
N LEU A 144 -9.47 1.01 -1.70
CA LEU A 144 -8.14 0.82 -2.28
C LEU A 144 -7.11 1.14 -1.20
N LYS A 145 -6.00 0.38 -1.17
CA LYS A 145 -4.90 0.58 -0.24
C LYS A 145 -3.66 1.05 -1.00
N PHE A 146 -2.95 2.01 -0.43
CA PHE A 146 -1.73 2.55 -1.03
C PHE A 146 -0.55 2.39 -0.08
N TYR A 147 0.51 1.77 -0.55
CA TYR A 147 1.81 1.86 0.09
C TYR A 147 2.32 3.29 -0.04
N CYS A 148 2.78 3.86 1.08
CA CYS A 148 3.37 5.19 1.16
C CYS A 148 4.77 5.04 1.76
N PHE A 149 5.79 4.94 0.91
CA PHE A 149 7.16 4.85 1.36
C PHE A 149 7.66 6.24 1.79
N THR A 150 8.41 6.31 2.89
CA THR A 150 8.83 7.57 3.52
C THR A 150 10.18 7.43 4.22
N GLY A 151 10.87 8.53 4.44
CA GLY A 151 12.17 8.56 5.11
C GLY A 151 13.35 8.21 4.21
N PHE A 152 13.20 8.26 2.88
CA PHE A 152 14.26 7.94 1.92
C PHE A 152 14.63 9.19 1.10
N ASP A 153 15.87 9.62 1.20
CA ASP A 153 16.43 10.63 0.30
C ASP A 153 17.39 10.01 -0.73
N ARG A 154 17.12 10.28 -2.00
CA ARG A 154 17.93 9.77 -3.13
C ARG A 154 19.34 10.35 -3.18
N ASN A 155 19.56 11.51 -2.53
CA ASN A 155 20.81 12.25 -2.56
C ASN A 155 21.66 12.03 -1.30
N ASP A 156 21.23 11.11 -0.43
CA ASP A 156 21.86 10.84 0.87
C ASP A 156 22.00 12.08 1.79
N LYS A 157 21.05 13.02 1.70
CA LYS A 157 21.02 14.25 2.49
C LYS A 157 19.97 14.19 3.59
N TRP A 158 20.20 13.41 4.60
CA TRP A 158 19.31 13.32 5.77
C TRP A 158 19.56 14.43 6.76
N ASP A 159 19.26 15.68 6.37
CA ASP A 159 19.32 16.85 7.25
C ASP A 159 17.94 17.23 7.82
N GLY A 160 17.91 18.26 8.66
CA GLY A 160 16.68 18.71 9.30
C GLY A 160 15.60 19.16 8.31
N ALA A 161 16.01 19.79 7.20
CA ALA A 161 15.08 20.25 6.16
C ALA A 161 14.45 19.08 5.41
N PHE A 162 15.25 18.05 5.07
CA PHE A 162 14.74 16.82 4.48
C PHE A 162 13.69 16.15 5.38
N TRP A 163 14.02 15.93 6.67
CA TRP A 163 13.09 15.24 7.57
C TRP A 163 11.78 15.97 7.77
N GLN A 164 11.81 17.30 7.84
CA GLN A 164 10.61 18.11 7.90
C GLN A 164 9.79 17.93 6.63
N GLN A 165 10.38 18.15 5.47
CA GLN A 165 9.68 18.09 4.18
C GLN A 165 9.08 16.71 3.91
N ASP A 166 9.82 15.63 4.19
CA ASP A 166 9.33 14.25 3.99
C ASP A 166 8.08 13.94 4.83
N ILE A 167 8.01 14.48 6.06
CA ILE A 167 6.80 14.35 6.90
C ILE A 167 5.63 15.14 6.31
N PHE A 168 5.84 16.37 5.84
CA PHE A 168 4.78 17.15 5.18
C PHE A 168 4.33 16.51 3.87
N ASP A 169 5.23 15.99 3.07
CA ASP A 169 4.92 15.23 1.85
C ASP A 169 4.13 13.96 2.17
N LEU A 170 4.45 13.29 3.28
CA LEU A 170 3.68 12.14 3.74
C LEU A 170 2.26 12.54 4.14
N PHE A 171 2.09 13.64 4.88
CA PHE A 171 0.75 14.14 5.25
C PHE A 171 -0.06 14.54 4.03
N THR A 172 0.55 15.22 3.06
CA THR A 172 -0.11 15.59 1.80
C THR A 172 -0.62 14.36 1.05
N ARG A 173 0.20 13.30 0.95
CA ARG A 173 -0.22 12.02 0.36
C ARG A 173 -1.37 11.36 1.12
N ILE A 174 -1.32 11.39 2.46
CA ILE A 174 -2.39 10.85 3.32
C ILE A 174 -3.69 11.63 3.10
N GLU A 175 -3.64 12.96 3.06
CA GLU A 175 -4.81 13.81 2.80
C GLU A 175 -5.46 13.48 1.46
N ILE A 176 -4.65 13.38 0.39
CA ILE A 176 -5.11 13.00 -0.93
C ILE A 176 -5.81 11.64 -0.89
N LEU A 177 -5.21 10.64 -0.25
CA LEU A 177 -5.80 9.32 -0.09
C LEU A 177 -7.12 9.35 0.69
N MET A 178 -7.21 10.16 1.74
CA MET A 178 -8.45 10.37 2.50
C MET A 178 -9.58 10.92 1.64
N ARG A 179 -9.31 11.99 0.87
CA ARG A 179 -10.29 12.60 -0.05
C ARG A 179 -10.86 11.58 -1.05
N HIS A 180 -10.05 10.62 -1.47
CA HIS A 180 -10.44 9.56 -2.40
C HIS A 180 -10.88 8.26 -1.70
N ARG A 181 -11.12 8.29 -0.39
CA ARG A 181 -11.53 7.11 0.40
C ARG A 181 -10.60 5.90 0.24
N CYS A 182 -9.29 6.18 0.13
CA CYS A 182 -8.24 5.18 0.07
C CYS A 182 -7.52 5.06 1.41
N LEU A 183 -6.95 3.89 1.69
CA LEU A 183 -6.19 3.64 2.92
C LEU A 183 -4.69 3.75 2.66
N PRO A 184 -3.96 4.59 3.40
CA PRO A 184 -2.52 4.55 3.39
C PRO A 184 -1.99 3.33 4.16
N TYR A 185 -0.86 2.81 3.72
CA TYR A 185 -0.02 1.90 4.49
C TYR A 185 1.41 2.44 4.48
N VAL A 186 1.81 3.05 5.58
CA VAL A 186 3.09 3.76 5.69
C VAL A 186 4.22 2.77 5.90
N MET A 187 5.18 2.77 4.96
CA MET A 187 6.42 2.01 5.02
C MET A 187 7.58 2.98 5.24
N ARG A 188 8.31 2.78 6.33
CA ARG A 188 9.43 3.64 6.71
C ARG A 188 10.74 3.04 6.24
N PHE A 189 11.55 3.80 5.52
CA PHE A 189 12.93 3.45 5.26
C PHE A 189 13.71 3.37 6.59
N ASN A 190 14.62 2.42 6.75
CA ASN A 190 15.29 2.14 8.02
C ASN A 190 15.98 3.36 8.64
N ARG A 191 16.49 4.29 7.84
CA ARG A 191 17.16 5.51 8.35
C ARG A 191 16.22 6.53 9.01
N TYR A 192 14.88 6.32 8.98
CA TYR A 192 13.97 7.15 9.79
C TYR A 192 14.37 7.16 11.29
N GLU A 193 15.11 6.14 11.73
CA GLU A 193 15.60 6.05 13.12
C GLU A 193 16.63 7.13 13.46
N GLU A 194 17.32 7.69 12.47
CA GLU A 194 18.28 8.80 12.59
C GLU A 194 17.57 10.17 12.64
N SER A 195 16.28 10.22 12.28
CA SER A 195 15.50 11.46 12.26
C SER A 195 15.29 12.03 13.67
N PRO A 196 15.44 13.36 13.85
CA PRO A 196 15.00 14.02 15.07
C PRO A 196 13.50 13.88 15.31
N TYR A 197 12.73 13.54 14.27
CA TYR A 197 11.27 13.33 14.29
C TYR A 197 10.88 11.84 14.24
N ARG A 198 11.78 10.94 14.61
CA ARG A 198 11.54 9.49 14.62
C ARG A 198 10.19 9.09 15.23
N GLY A 199 9.83 9.72 16.36
CA GLY A 199 8.58 9.44 17.06
C GLY A 199 7.33 9.84 16.28
N VAL A 200 7.43 10.87 15.44
CA VAL A 200 6.35 11.31 14.52
C VAL A 200 6.13 10.26 13.45
N TYR A 201 7.18 9.78 12.78
CA TYR A 201 7.10 8.68 11.80
C TYR A 201 6.44 7.42 12.38
N ILE A 202 6.83 7.05 13.61
CA ILE A 202 6.24 5.89 14.30
C ILE A 202 4.76 6.11 14.54
N SER A 203 4.37 7.31 15.00
CA SER A 203 2.98 7.64 15.34
C SER A 203 2.09 7.65 14.11
N ILE A 204 2.52 8.29 13.02
CA ILE A 204 1.80 8.30 11.73
C ILE A 204 1.62 6.86 11.22
N ALA A 205 2.70 6.07 11.19
CA ALA A 205 2.61 4.69 10.70
C ALA A 205 1.67 3.83 11.57
N ARG A 206 1.70 3.97 12.90
CA ARG A 206 0.79 3.24 13.79
C ARG A 206 -0.67 3.61 13.56
N TRP A 207 -0.95 4.86 13.30
CA TRP A 207 -2.31 5.34 13.00
C TRP A 207 -2.78 4.83 11.63
N CYS A 208 -1.99 5.06 10.56
CA CYS A 208 -2.32 4.69 9.19
C CYS A 208 -2.45 3.18 9.00
N ASN A 209 -1.54 2.39 9.57
CA ASN A 209 -1.46 0.95 9.33
C ASN A 209 -2.49 0.14 10.13
N GLN A 210 -3.33 0.83 10.90
CA GLN A 210 -4.45 0.24 11.62
C GLN A 210 -5.76 0.84 11.10
N PRO A 211 -6.41 0.23 10.10
CA PRO A 211 -7.62 0.77 9.46
C PRO A 211 -8.76 1.08 10.43
N SER A 212 -8.84 0.34 11.55
CA SER A 212 -9.85 0.57 12.60
C SER A 212 -9.67 1.91 13.32
N PHE A 213 -8.44 2.39 13.46
CA PHE A 213 -8.15 3.73 13.98
C PHE A 213 -8.23 4.78 12.87
N PHE A 214 -7.55 4.56 11.76
CA PHE A 214 -7.49 5.51 10.65
C PHE A 214 -8.88 5.93 10.16
N LYS A 215 -9.80 4.98 9.99
CA LYS A 215 -11.18 5.25 9.55
C LYS A 215 -12.08 5.96 10.58
N LYS A 216 -11.69 5.99 11.85
CA LYS A 216 -12.56 6.45 12.93
C LYS A 216 -12.04 7.67 13.67
N LYS A 217 -10.74 7.92 13.59
CA LYS A 217 -10.05 8.91 14.42
C LYS A 217 -9.10 9.73 13.57
N SER A 218 -9.04 11.04 13.84
CA SER A 218 -7.92 11.87 13.38
C SER A 218 -6.62 11.43 14.06
N LEU A 219 -5.49 11.89 13.57
CA LEU A 219 -4.20 11.61 14.21
C LEU A 219 -4.15 12.22 15.62
N ARG A 220 -4.74 13.42 15.81
CA ARG A 220 -4.88 14.07 17.13
C ARG A 220 -5.67 13.19 18.09
N GLU A 221 -6.86 12.76 17.70
CA GLU A 221 -7.70 11.88 18.53
C GLU A 221 -7.01 10.54 18.82
N PHE A 222 -6.22 10.02 17.88
CA PHE A 222 -5.42 8.81 18.10
C PHE A 222 -4.33 9.06 19.17
N ALA A 223 -3.64 10.21 19.12
CA ALA A 223 -2.64 10.59 20.11
C ALA A 223 -3.25 10.74 21.51
N GLU A 224 -4.39 11.43 21.61
CA GLU A 224 -5.13 11.63 22.86
C GLU A 224 -5.61 10.32 23.47
N LEU A 225 -6.07 9.38 22.64
CA LEU A 225 -6.50 8.05 23.07
C LEU A 225 -5.35 7.24 23.69
N ASN A 226 -4.11 7.47 23.26
CA ASN A 226 -2.92 6.87 23.88
C ASN A 226 -2.54 7.53 25.23
N GLY A 227 -3.20 8.64 25.61
CA GLY A 227 -2.98 9.41 26.81
C GLY A 227 -1.92 10.50 26.65
N ARG A 228 -2.13 11.64 27.32
CA ARG A 228 -1.24 12.82 27.22
C ARG A 228 0.19 12.59 27.73
N SER A 229 0.40 11.62 28.59
CA SER A 229 1.73 11.20 29.07
C SER A 229 2.45 10.23 28.11
N SER A 230 1.77 9.75 27.07
CA SER A 230 2.36 8.80 26.11
C SER A 230 3.45 9.44 25.25
N ALA A 231 4.39 8.62 24.78
CA ALA A 231 5.40 9.06 23.84
C ALA A 231 4.77 9.54 22.52
N CYS A 232 3.68 8.90 22.07
CA CYS A 232 2.95 9.30 20.87
C CYS A 232 2.45 10.74 20.97
N TYR A 233 1.76 11.08 22.07
CA TYR A 233 1.21 12.41 22.29
C TYR A 233 2.33 13.46 22.36
N ARG A 234 3.38 13.21 23.14
CA ARG A 234 4.52 14.14 23.27
C ARG A 234 5.19 14.42 21.94
N TYR A 235 5.58 13.38 21.18
CA TYR A 235 6.24 13.58 19.88
C TYR A 235 5.41 14.39 18.89
N LEU A 236 4.09 14.17 18.86
CA LEU A 236 3.21 14.90 17.97
C LEU A 236 3.01 16.35 18.46
N SER A 237 2.89 16.58 19.79
CA SER A 237 2.79 17.94 20.36
C SER A 237 4.07 18.73 20.15
N ASP A 238 5.25 18.14 20.39
CA ASP A 238 6.54 18.79 20.18
C ASP A 238 6.75 19.16 18.70
N PHE A 239 6.27 18.33 17.78
CA PHE A 239 6.35 18.60 16.35
C PHE A 239 5.38 19.71 15.94
N GLU A 240 4.16 19.73 16.47
CA GLU A 240 3.16 20.76 16.23
C GLU A 240 3.59 22.13 16.82
N GLU A 241 4.20 22.15 18.01
CA GLU A 241 4.75 23.36 18.59
C GLU A 241 5.84 23.98 17.70
N ARG A 242 6.66 23.13 17.08
CA ARG A 242 7.72 23.56 16.17
C ARG A 242 7.22 23.95 14.79
N PHE A 243 6.17 23.30 14.30
CA PHE A 243 5.58 23.48 12.96
C PHE A 243 4.06 23.58 13.08
N PRO A 244 3.52 24.76 13.50
CA PRO A 244 2.10 24.90 13.78
C PRO A 244 1.17 24.58 12.60
N GLU A 245 1.65 24.71 11.36
CA GLU A 245 0.91 24.39 10.15
C GLU A 245 0.51 22.91 10.05
N VAL A 246 1.18 22.02 10.79
CA VAL A 246 0.85 20.59 10.82
C VAL A 246 -0.49 20.31 11.52
N ALA A 247 -0.98 21.25 12.31
CA ALA A 247 -2.26 21.12 13.04
C ALA A 247 -3.41 20.75 12.11
N TYR A 248 -3.44 21.33 10.91
CA TYR A 248 -4.42 21.01 9.87
C TYR A 248 -4.46 19.49 9.58
N PHE A 249 -3.29 18.88 9.34
CA PHE A 249 -3.21 17.45 9.02
C PHE A 249 -3.56 16.57 10.22
N TYR A 250 -3.28 17.01 11.45
CA TYR A 250 -3.61 16.25 12.66
C TYR A 250 -5.12 16.11 12.88
N ASP A 251 -5.89 17.06 12.40
CA ASP A 251 -7.35 17.11 12.59
C ASP A 251 -8.13 16.52 11.42
N LEU A 252 -7.45 16.11 10.33
CA LEU A 252 -8.09 15.44 9.20
C LEU A 252 -8.75 14.13 9.64
N LYS A 253 -9.94 13.89 9.11
CA LYS A 253 -10.72 12.67 9.33
C LYS A 253 -11.05 11.98 8.02
N PHE A 254 -10.95 10.66 8.04
CA PHE A 254 -11.41 9.83 6.93
C PHE A 254 -12.92 9.97 6.78
N GLU A 255 -13.38 10.52 5.65
CA GLU A 255 -14.81 10.67 5.38
C GLU A 255 -15.43 9.31 5.05
N ARG A 256 -16.46 8.92 5.81
CA ARG A 256 -17.26 7.75 5.50
C ARG A 256 -18.28 8.11 4.41
N SER A 257 -18.49 7.22 3.45
CA SER A 257 -19.71 7.28 2.66
C SER A 257 -20.91 6.94 3.55
N ASN A 258 -22.06 7.57 3.30
CA ASN A 258 -23.31 7.23 4.00
C ASN A 258 -23.75 5.76 3.78
N ASN A 259 -23.01 4.98 3.00
CA ASN A 259 -23.27 3.57 2.68
C ASN A 259 -22.39 2.57 3.47
N ASP A 260 -21.50 3.01 4.35
CA ASP A 260 -20.70 2.10 5.20
C ASP A 260 -21.48 1.65 6.46
N GLY A 261 -22.78 1.62 6.38
CA GLY A 261 -23.70 1.14 7.41
C GLY A 261 -24.03 -0.33 7.22
N VAL A 262 -23.66 -1.11 8.22
CA VAL A 262 -23.96 -2.49 8.60
C VAL A 262 -22.89 -3.50 8.29
#